data_4e36a47a4b4c53149b7856d74ad483f3
#
_entry.id   4e36a47a4b4c53149b7856d74ad483f3
#
_cell.length_a   1.000
_cell.length_b   1.000
_cell.length_c   1.000
_cell.angle_alpha   90.00
_cell.angle_beta   90.00
_cell.angle_gamma   90.00
#
_symmetry.space_group_name_H-M   'P 1'
#
loop_
_entity.id
_entity.type
_entity.pdbx_description
1 polymer ?
#
loop_
_entity_poly.entity_id
_entity_poly.type
_entity_poly.pdbx_seq_one_letter_code
_entity_poly.pdbx_strand_id
1 'polypeptide(L)'
;MLNKVKTFIDTHKLLPLDGRYIVGLSGGADSVALLLILKELGYYVEAAHCNFLLRGEESQRDEDFCIKLCKENNIELHLIHFDTAEYAELHKVSIEMAARTLRYNYFEALRHDIDADAICIAHHRDDSVVGNANGVGICI
;
A
#
# COMPACT_ATOMS: atom_id res chain seq x y z
N MET A 1 -6.43 -8.65 -15.74
CA MET A 1 -5.54 -8.27 -14.66
C MET A 1 -5.19 -9.40 -13.70
N LEU A 2 -6.14 -10.21 -13.31
CA LEU A 2 -5.86 -11.33 -12.40
C LEU A 2 -4.75 -12.24 -12.92
N ASN A 3 -4.86 -12.67 -14.17
CA ASN A 3 -3.88 -13.56 -14.75
C ASN A 3 -2.51 -12.93 -14.87
N LYS A 4 -2.47 -11.62 -15.13
CA LYS A 4 -1.21 -10.90 -15.27
C LYS A 4 -0.47 -10.84 -13.93
N VAL A 5 -1.19 -10.53 -12.87
CA VAL A 5 -0.60 -10.46 -11.53
C VAL A 5 -0.14 -11.85 -11.08
N LYS A 6 -0.97 -12.85 -11.29
CA LYS A 6 -0.64 -14.21 -10.92
C LYS A 6 0.61 -14.70 -11.66
N THR A 7 0.66 -14.45 -12.96
CA THR A 7 1.80 -14.84 -13.77
C THR A 7 3.08 -14.14 -13.30
N PHE A 8 2.96 -12.85 -12.98
CA PHE A 8 4.10 -12.09 -12.49
C PHE A 8 4.63 -12.69 -11.18
N ILE A 9 3.73 -12.99 -10.25
CA ILE A 9 4.11 -13.56 -8.96
C ILE A 9 4.74 -14.94 -9.15
N ASP A 10 4.11 -15.79 -9.94
CA ASP A 10 4.59 -17.14 -10.18
C ASP A 10 5.96 -17.13 -10.85
N THR A 11 6.13 -16.27 -11.86
CA THR A 11 7.37 -16.18 -12.60
C THR A 11 8.53 -15.73 -11.72
N HIS A 12 8.29 -14.79 -10.85
CA HIS A 12 9.33 -14.22 -10.02
C HIS A 12 9.41 -14.83 -8.63
N LYS A 13 8.48 -15.70 -8.30
CA LYS A 13 8.42 -16.37 -6.99
C LYS A 13 8.47 -15.36 -5.85
N LEU A 14 7.71 -14.27 -6.02
CA LEU A 14 7.81 -13.16 -5.09
C LEU A 14 7.08 -13.36 -3.77
N LEU A 15 5.99 -14.11 -3.78
CA LEU A 15 5.13 -14.20 -2.61
C LEU A 15 4.83 -15.64 -2.25
N PRO A 16 5.48 -16.16 -1.21
CA PRO A 16 5.07 -17.45 -0.65
C PRO A 16 3.63 -17.38 -0.15
N LEU A 17 2.86 -18.41 -0.39
CA LEU A 17 1.44 -18.42 -0.05
C LEU A 17 1.19 -18.40 1.45
N ASP A 18 2.13 -18.87 2.25
CA ASP A 18 1.97 -18.91 3.68
C ASP A 18 2.42 -17.62 4.38
N GLY A 19 2.81 -16.61 3.62
CA GLY A 19 3.24 -15.35 4.20
C GLY A 19 2.09 -14.42 4.58
N ARG A 20 2.44 -13.34 5.25
CA ARG A 20 1.52 -12.28 5.62
C ARG A 20 1.91 -11.01 4.88
N TYR A 21 0.96 -10.38 4.23
CA TYR A 21 1.27 -9.25 3.34
C TYR A 21 0.42 -8.04 3.65
N ILE A 22 1.01 -6.87 3.45
CA ILE A 22 0.30 -5.60 3.55
C ILE A 22 0.15 -5.05 2.14
N VAL A 23 -1.05 -4.63 1.77
CA VAL A 23 -1.29 -3.98 0.49
C VAL A 23 -1.52 -2.51 0.74
N GLY A 24 -0.71 -1.67 0.10
CA GLY A 24 -0.91 -0.22 0.17
C GLY A 24 -2.12 0.15 -0.67
N LEU A 25 -3.18 0.64 -0.03
CA LEU A 25 -4.44 0.93 -0.67
C LEU A 25 -4.61 2.43 -0.82
N SER A 26 -4.55 2.92 -2.04
CA SER A 26 -4.66 4.36 -2.29
C SER A 26 -6.08 4.84 -2.56
N GLY A 27 -6.98 3.92 -2.82
CA GLY A 27 -8.32 4.26 -3.30
C GLY A 27 -8.43 4.22 -4.81
N GLY A 28 -7.32 4.15 -5.52
CA GLY A 28 -7.33 4.03 -6.97
C GLY A 28 -7.57 2.59 -7.43
N ALA A 29 -7.99 2.45 -8.69
CA ALA A 29 -8.39 1.16 -9.22
C ALA A 29 -7.29 0.10 -9.14
N ASP A 30 -6.04 0.49 -9.39
CA ASP A 30 -4.94 -0.47 -9.40
C ASP A 30 -4.67 -1.06 -8.03
N SER A 31 -4.71 -0.23 -6.98
CA SER A 31 -4.47 -0.72 -5.62
C SER A 31 -5.61 -1.60 -5.13
N VAL A 32 -6.84 -1.26 -5.49
CA VAL A 32 -8.00 -2.06 -5.16
C VAL A 32 -7.92 -3.42 -5.84
N ALA A 33 -7.60 -3.42 -7.14
CA ALA A 33 -7.47 -4.65 -7.89
C ALA A 33 -6.39 -5.56 -7.29
N LEU A 34 -5.24 -5.00 -6.94
CA LEU A 34 -4.17 -5.76 -6.33
C LEU A 34 -4.62 -6.42 -5.03
N LEU A 35 -5.28 -5.66 -4.16
CA LEU A 35 -5.76 -6.18 -2.88
C LEU A 35 -6.72 -7.35 -3.08
N LEU A 36 -7.71 -7.17 -3.94
CA LEU A 36 -8.74 -8.17 -4.16
C LEU A 36 -8.18 -9.41 -4.87
N ILE A 37 -7.27 -9.22 -5.80
CA ILE A 37 -6.63 -10.32 -6.50
C ILE A 37 -5.81 -11.18 -5.53
N LEU A 38 -5.00 -10.55 -4.68
CA LEU A 38 -4.21 -11.31 -3.73
C LEU A 38 -5.09 -12.07 -2.76
N LYS A 39 -6.17 -11.46 -2.31
CA LYS A 39 -7.10 -12.15 -1.43
C LYS A 39 -7.74 -13.33 -2.13
N GLU A 40 -8.15 -13.15 -3.38
CA GLU A 40 -8.77 -14.23 -4.15
C GLU A 40 -7.80 -15.38 -4.41
N LEU A 41 -6.53 -15.09 -4.57
CA LEU A 41 -5.50 -16.11 -4.76
C LEU A 41 -5.16 -16.88 -3.48
N GLY A 42 -5.76 -16.50 -2.36
CA GLY A 42 -5.58 -17.22 -1.11
C GLY A 42 -4.51 -16.65 -0.18
N TYR A 43 -3.97 -15.49 -0.50
CA TYR A 43 -2.99 -14.87 0.37
C TYR A 43 -3.63 -14.24 1.58
N TYR A 44 -2.94 -14.24 2.70
CA TYR A 44 -3.35 -13.46 3.85
C TYR A 44 -2.88 -12.03 3.65
N VAL A 45 -3.83 -11.10 3.54
CA VAL A 45 -3.52 -9.71 3.29
C VAL A 45 -4.20 -8.81 4.30
N GLU A 46 -3.51 -7.73 4.65
CA GLU A 46 -4.09 -6.61 5.39
C GLU A 46 -3.84 -5.37 4.54
N ALA A 47 -4.70 -4.39 4.65
CA ALA A 47 -4.58 -3.18 3.86
C ALA A 47 -4.06 -2.03 4.71
N ALA A 48 -3.37 -1.10 4.09
CA ALA A 48 -2.92 0.12 4.75
C ALA A 48 -3.23 1.32 3.87
N HIS A 49 -3.83 2.34 4.44
CA HIS A 49 -4.17 3.56 3.73
C HIS A 49 -3.56 4.76 4.43
N CYS A 50 -2.85 5.57 3.67
CA CYS A 50 -2.28 6.82 4.17
C CYS A 50 -3.11 7.98 3.65
N ASN A 51 -3.69 8.76 4.56
CA ASN A 51 -4.37 9.99 4.18
C ASN A 51 -3.41 11.14 4.44
N PHE A 52 -2.92 11.75 3.37
CA PHE A 52 -1.91 12.79 3.47
C PHE A 52 -2.51 14.17 3.72
N LEU A 53 -3.83 14.27 3.80
CA LEU A 53 -4.57 15.50 4.06
C LEU A 53 -4.25 16.61 3.06
N LEU A 54 -4.07 16.24 1.81
CA LEU A 54 -3.68 17.20 0.77
C LEU A 54 -4.79 17.63 -0.16
N ARG A 55 -5.87 16.87 -0.25
CA ARG A 55 -6.91 17.13 -1.24
C ARG A 55 -8.30 17.29 -0.64
N GLY A 56 -8.37 17.63 0.62
CA GLY A 56 -9.64 17.92 1.27
C GLY A 56 -10.68 16.82 1.14
N GLU A 57 -11.79 17.11 0.49
CA GLU A 57 -12.88 16.15 0.35
C GLU A 57 -12.51 14.90 -0.44
N GLU A 58 -11.62 15.04 -1.41
CA GLU A 58 -11.16 13.88 -2.17
C GLU A 58 -10.39 12.91 -1.28
N SER A 59 -9.55 13.45 -0.39
CA SER A 59 -8.82 12.62 0.56
C SER A 59 -9.77 11.88 1.48
N GLN A 60 -10.82 12.54 1.91
CA GLN A 60 -11.82 11.93 2.79
C GLN A 60 -12.62 10.87 2.06
N ARG A 61 -12.97 11.12 0.80
CA ARG A 61 -13.70 10.14 -0.01
C ARG A 61 -12.88 8.88 -0.25
N ASP A 62 -11.58 9.04 -0.52
CA ASP A 62 -10.68 7.90 -0.70
C ASP A 62 -10.60 7.08 0.57
N GLU A 63 -10.48 7.75 1.71
CA GLU A 63 -10.44 7.07 3.00
C GLU A 63 -11.73 6.32 3.27
N ASP A 64 -12.87 6.96 3.09
CA ASP A 64 -14.17 6.33 3.31
C ASP A 64 -14.37 5.13 2.40
N PHE A 65 -13.93 5.25 1.16
CA PHE A 65 -14.00 4.15 0.21
C PHE A 65 -13.16 2.96 0.68
N CYS A 66 -11.95 3.21 1.15
CA CYS A 66 -11.07 2.16 1.65
C CYS A 66 -11.66 1.47 2.87
N ILE A 67 -12.23 2.25 3.78
CA ILE A 67 -12.87 1.69 4.98
C ILE A 67 -14.02 0.75 4.58
N LYS A 68 -14.87 1.21 3.69
CA LYS A 68 -16.02 0.43 3.25
C LYS A 68 -15.58 -0.85 2.52
N LEU A 69 -14.62 -0.72 1.62
CA LEU A 69 -14.13 -1.85 0.85
C LEU A 69 -13.55 -2.94 1.75
N CYS A 70 -12.73 -2.55 2.71
CA CYS A 70 -12.10 -3.51 3.59
C CYS A 70 -13.12 -4.17 4.51
N LYS A 71 -14.09 -3.40 4.99
CA LYS A 71 -15.15 -3.94 5.82
C LYS A 71 -15.98 -4.97 5.06
N GLU A 72 -16.33 -4.67 3.82
CA GLU A 72 -17.13 -5.58 3.00
C GLU A 72 -16.40 -6.85 2.62
N ASN A 73 -15.08 -6.81 2.60
CA ASN A 73 -14.28 -7.96 2.22
C ASN A 73 -13.56 -8.63 3.38
N ASN A 74 -13.90 -8.23 4.60
CA ASN A 74 -13.31 -8.79 5.82
C ASN A 74 -11.78 -8.68 5.82
N ILE A 75 -11.28 -7.52 5.45
CA ILE A 75 -9.85 -7.24 5.42
C ILE A 75 -9.54 -6.22 6.51
N GLU A 76 -8.51 -6.49 7.30
CA GLU A 76 -8.05 -5.55 8.32
C GLU A 76 -7.47 -4.31 7.63
N LEU A 77 -7.91 -3.14 8.01
CA LEU A 77 -7.40 -1.89 7.45
C LEU A 77 -6.63 -1.10 8.51
N HIS A 78 -5.41 -0.73 8.18
CA HIS A 78 -4.61 0.17 8.99
C HIS A 78 -4.67 1.55 8.35
N LEU A 79 -5.05 2.55 9.14
CA LEU A 79 -5.30 3.86 8.62
C LEU A 79 -4.47 4.88 9.35
N ILE A 80 -3.85 5.79 8.63
CA ILE A 80 -3.07 6.85 9.25
C ILE A 80 -3.30 8.17 8.52
N HIS A 81 -3.29 9.26 9.29
CA HIS A 81 -3.35 10.61 8.75
C HIS A 81 -2.01 11.29 8.96
N PHE A 82 -1.52 11.98 7.94
CA PHE A 82 -0.28 12.72 8.02
C PHE A 82 -0.53 14.20 7.77
N ASP A 83 0.05 15.05 8.59
CA ASP A 83 0.12 16.47 8.26
C ASP A 83 1.32 16.67 7.33
N THR A 84 1.10 16.34 6.07
CA THR A 84 2.15 16.31 5.05
C THR A 84 2.72 17.69 4.80
N ALA A 85 1.87 18.72 4.78
CA ALA A 85 2.33 20.08 4.54
C ALA A 85 3.28 20.55 5.64
N GLU A 86 2.96 20.26 6.89
CA GLU A 86 3.83 20.63 8.00
C GLU A 86 5.16 19.91 7.93
N TYR A 87 5.12 18.61 7.63
CA TYR A 87 6.34 17.84 7.48
C TYR A 87 7.24 18.41 6.39
N ALA A 88 6.64 18.73 5.24
CA ALA A 88 7.37 19.27 4.11
C ALA A 88 8.05 20.60 4.48
N GLU A 89 7.33 21.46 5.17
CA GLU A 89 7.87 22.75 5.60
C GLU A 89 8.99 22.59 6.61
N LEU A 90 8.77 21.73 7.60
CA LEU A 90 9.75 21.50 8.64
C LEU A 90 11.06 20.92 8.10
N HIS A 91 10.96 20.00 7.18
CA HIS A 91 12.14 19.32 6.61
C HIS A 91 12.65 19.95 5.33
N LYS A 92 12.02 21.04 4.88
CA LYS A 92 12.43 21.77 3.68
C LYS A 92 12.50 20.87 2.44
N VAL A 93 11.48 20.07 2.26
CA VAL A 93 11.36 19.19 1.11
C VAL A 93 10.04 19.48 0.40
N SER A 94 9.89 18.95 -0.82
CA SER A 94 8.64 19.09 -1.55
C SER A 94 7.53 18.27 -0.91
N ILE A 95 6.30 18.61 -1.22
CA ILE A 95 5.13 17.85 -0.77
C ILE A 95 5.23 16.39 -1.25
N GLU A 96 5.66 16.22 -2.50
CA GLU A 96 5.82 14.89 -3.05
C GLU A 96 6.84 14.06 -2.28
N MET A 97 7.99 14.65 -1.98
CA MET A 97 9.03 13.98 -1.22
C MET A 97 8.56 13.68 0.21
N ALA A 98 7.83 14.63 0.82
CA ALA A 98 7.30 14.45 2.16
C ALA A 98 6.33 13.26 2.19
N ALA A 99 5.40 13.20 1.24
CA ALA A 99 4.43 12.11 1.18
C ALA A 99 5.12 10.76 0.99
N ARG A 100 6.11 10.70 0.11
CA ARG A 100 6.86 9.48 -0.13
C ARG A 100 7.60 9.00 1.12
N THR A 101 8.27 9.90 1.81
CA THR A 101 9.02 9.57 3.01
C THR A 101 8.10 9.11 4.14
N LEU A 102 7.01 9.83 4.35
CA LEU A 102 6.04 9.47 5.38
C LEU A 102 5.42 8.10 5.11
N ARG A 103 5.06 7.84 3.86
CA ARG A 103 4.48 6.56 3.47
C ARG A 103 5.45 5.41 3.68
N TYR A 104 6.69 5.58 3.21
CA TYR A 104 7.70 4.54 3.34
C TYR A 104 7.97 4.20 4.81
N ASN A 105 8.15 5.22 5.63
CA ASN A 105 8.44 5.00 7.05
C ASN A 105 7.27 4.31 7.75
N TYR A 106 6.06 4.70 7.41
CA TYR A 106 4.88 4.11 8.00
C TYR A 106 4.73 2.63 7.61
N PHE A 107 4.88 2.35 6.32
CA PHE A 107 4.75 0.97 5.84
C PHE A 107 5.82 0.07 6.47
N GLU A 108 7.03 0.56 6.60
CA GLU A 108 8.10 -0.21 7.21
C GLU A 108 7.83 -0.48 8.68
N ALA A 109 7.36 0.53 9.41
CA ALA A 109 7.00 0.35 10.82
C ALA A 109 5.84 -0.61 10.97
N LEU A 110 4.82 -0.48 10.11
CA LEU A 110 3.67 -1.37 10.17
C LEU A 110 4.06 -2.80 9.84
N ARG A 111 4.92 -2.99 8.84
CA ARG A 111 5.40 -4.32 8.48
C ARG A 111 6.06 -5.01 9.68
N HIS A 112 6.86 -4.28 10.42
CA HIS A 112 7.48 -4.80 11.63
C HIS A 112 6.44 -5.08 12.71
N ASP A 113 5.51 -4.17 12.92
CA ASP A 113 4.53 -4.29 13.99
C ASP A 113 3.64 -5.51 13.85
N ILE A 114 3.25 -5.86 12.65
CA ILE A 114 2.37 -7.00 12.42
C ILE A 114 3.14 -8.23 11.92
N ASP A 115 4.44 -8.12 11.85
CA ASP A 115 5.30 -9.21 11.39
C ASP A 115 4.93 -9.66 9.97
N ALA A 116 4.73 -8.70 9.10
CA ALA A 116 4.42 -8.99 7.70
C ALA A 116 5.69 -9.30 6.92
N ASP A 117 5.55 -10.14 5.91
CA ASP A 117 6.69 -10.56 5.09
C ASP A 117 7.02 -9.56 4.01
N ALA A 118 6.04 -8.85 3.51
CA ALA A 118 6.28 -7.86 2.46
C ALA A 118 5.13 -6.86 2.35
N ILE A 119 5.40 -5.77 1.65
CA ILE A 119 4.40 -4.76 1.32
C ILE A 119 4.23 -4.79 -0.20
N CYS A 120 2.98 -4.89 -0.64
CA CYS A 120 2.65 -4.90 -2.05
C CYS A 120 2.01 -3.59 -2.43
N ILE A 121 2.55 -2.93 -3.42
CA ILE A 121 2.07 -1.63 -3.86
C ILE A 121 1.87 -1.67 -5.36
N ALA A 122 0.71 -1.19 -5.81
CA ALA A 122 0.45 -1.03 -7.23
C ALA A 122 0.99 0.33 -7.66
N HIS A 123 1.98 0.34 -8.53
CA HIS A 123 2.57 1.56 -9.01
C HIS A 123 2.40 1.67 -10.51
N HIS A 124 2.38 2.90 -10.98
CA HIS A 124 2.55 3.13 -12.39
C HIS A 124 4.04 3.03 -12.66
N ARG A 125 4.31 2.62 -13.83
CA ARG A 125 5.59 2.23 -14.31
C ARG A 125 6.82 2.88 -13.73
N ASP A 126 6.86 4.15 -13.66
CA ASP A 126 8.11 4.75 -13.34
C ASP A 126 8.39 4.99 -11.91
N ASP A 127 7.51 4.62 -11.10
CA ASP A 127 7.78 4.78 -9.74
C ASP A 127 8.57 3.66 -9.33
N SER A 128 9.72 3.76 -9.51
CA SER A 128 10.49 2.83 -9.22
C SER A 128 10.47 2.42 -7.93
N VAL A 129 10.52 1.64 -7.54
CA VAL A 129 10.99 1.03 -6.77
C VAL A 129 10.88 1.02 -5.57
N VAL A 130 10.33 0.33 -5.12
CA VAL A 130 10.09 0.24 -3.92
C VAL A 130 10.64 -0.88 -3.27
N GLY A 131 10.84 -1.85 -3.84
CA GLY A 131 11.47 -2.97 -3.29
C GLY A 131 12.85 -2.58 -2.91
N ASN A 132 13.34 -3.02 -1.85
CA ASN A 132 14.70 -2.80 -1.52
C ASN A 132 15.32 -4.13 -1.14
N ALA A 133 16.56 -4.09 -0.73
CA ALA A 133 17.28 -5.30 -0.42
C ALA A 133 16.64 -6.12 0.66
N ASN A 134 15.76 -5.55 1.41
CA ASN A 134 15.08 -6.28 2.46
C ASN A 134 13.76 -6.88 2.00
N GLY A 135 13.48 -6.77 0.72
CA GLY A 135 12.29 -7.37 0.16
C GLY A 135 11.01 -6.77 0.65
N VAL A 136 11.06 -5.51 0.98
CA VAL A 136 9.94 -4.90 1.64
C VAL A 136 8.82 -4.50 0.71
N GLY A 137 9.09 -4.19 -0.52
CA GLY A 137 8.09 -3.70 -1.42
C GLY A 137 8.06 -4.45 -2.73
N ILE A 138 6.89 -4.63 -3.27
CA ILE A 138 6.69 -5.24 -4.57
C ILE A 138 5.87 -4.30 -5.40
N CYS A 139 6.38 -3.95 -6.57
CA CYS A 139 5.66 -3.10 -7.51
C CYS A 139 5.07 -3.94 -8.62
N ILE A 140 3.83 -3.74 -8.92
CA ILE A 140 3.16 -4.49 -9.98
C ILE A 140 2.51 -3.55 -10.98
#